data_4e50ec4a6e5cf8d528cec8220709df9a
#
_entry.id   4e50ec4a6e5cf8d528cec8220709df9a
#
_cell.length_a   1.000
_cell.length_b   1.000
_cell.length_c   1.000
_cell.angle_alpha   90.00
_cell.angle_beta   90.00
_cell.angle_gamma   90.00
#
_symmetry.space_group_name_H-M   'P 1'
#
loop_
_entity.id
_entity.type
_entity.pdbx_description
1 polymer ?
#
loop_
_entity_poly.entity_id
_entity_poly.type
_entity_poly.pdbx_seq_one_letter_code
_entity_poly.pdbx_strand_id
1 'polypeptide(L)'
;HTGIRRQRQMCIRDSTYPGLTNHKQSDIAKKQMNGFGGMITFIHNGTMSDISKFMKKLKIFTIAESLGGVESLIESPALMTHAYLEDKSYNQVPKKLVRLSVGIEDSEDLINDLMQALK
;
A
#
# COMPACT_ATOMS: atom_id res chain seq x y z
N HIS A 1 9.87 -14.12 -8.17
CA HIS A 1 10.18 -12.79 -7.65
C HIS A 1 10.57 -11.78 -8.74
N THR A 2 11.10 -12.22 -9.85
CA THR A 2 11.40 -11.34 -10.99
C THR A 2 10.13 -10.69 -11.53
N GLY A 3 9.02 -11.41 -11.56
CA GLY A 3 7.73 -10.88 -11.99
C GLY A 3 7.21 -9.79 -11.06
N ILE A 4 7.41 -9.93 -9.74
CA ILE A 4 7.01 -8.93 -8.75
C ILE A 4 7.81 -7.64 -8.95
N ARG A 5 9.12 -7.73 -9.15
CA ARG A 5 9.96 -6.58 -9.42
C ARG A 5 9.54 -5.84 -10.70
N ARG A 6 9.19 -6.60 -11.74
CA ARG A 6 8.76 -6.04 -13.03
C ARG A 6 7.44 -5.28 -12.88
N GLN A 7 6.44 -5.88 -12.19
CA GLN A 7 5.17 -5.23 -11.88
C GLN A 7 5.40 -3.98 -11.04
N ARG A 8 6.27 -4.07 -10.05
CA ARG A 8 6.63 -2.97 -9.18
C ARG A 8 7.23 -1.80 -9.96
N GLN A 9 8.10 -2.08 -10.93
CA GLN A 9 8.71 -1.03 -11.77
C GLN A 9 7.69 -0.36 -12.69
N MET A 10 6.69 -1.11 -13.19
CA MET A 10 5.70 -0.59 -14.13
C MET A 10 4.57 0.16 -13.45
N CYS A 11 4.10 -0.31 -12.30
CA CYS A 11 2.88 0.17 -11.64
C CYS A 11 3.13 0.91 -10.34
N ILE A 12 4.25 0.67 -9.69
CA ILE A 12 4.60 1.24 -8.38
C ILE A 12 5.86 2.07 -8.54
N ARG A 13 5.75 3.39 -8.23
CA ARG A 13 6.88 4.30 -8.29
C ARG A 13 7.79 4.19 -7.08
N ASP A 14 7.20 4.06 -5.90
CA ASP A 14 7.94 4.07 -4.63
C ASP A 14 7.18 3.29 -3.59
N SER A 15 7.90 2.59 -2.71
CA SER A 15 7.32 1.83 -1.60
C SER A 15 7.98 2.24 -0.30
N THR A 16 7.16 2.38 0.75
CA THR A 16 7.64 2.70 2.09
C THR A 16 7.26 1.59 3.05
N TYR A 17 8.26 1.01 3.71
CA TYR A 17 8.08 -0.04 4.70
C TYR A 17 9.29 -0.02 5.65
N PRO A 18 9.08 -0.10 6.99
CA PRO A 18 10.20 -0.04 7.95
C PRO A 18 11.25 -1.12 7.77
N GLY A 19 10.88 -2.27 7.19
CA GLY A 19 11.80 -3.36 6.89
C GLY A 19 12.69 -3.13 5.68
N LEU A 20 12.44 -2.10 4.88
CA LEU A 20 13.29 -1.77 3.73
C LEU A 20 14.49 -0.94 4.17
N THR A 21 15.68 -1.26 3.63
CA THR A 21 16.92 -0.58 4.01
C THR A 21 16.92 0.91 3.65
N ASN A 22 16.12 1.30 2.66
CA ASN A 22 16.00 2.71 2.24
C ASN A 22 15.02 3.52 3.08
N HIS A 23 14.36 2.90 4.07
CA HIS A 23 13.48 3.63 4.97
C HIS A 23 14.31 4.54 5.88
N LYS A 24 13.87 5.81 6.04
CA LYS A 24 14.63 6.82 6.82
C LYS A 24 14.87 6.41 8.27
N GLN A 25 13.98 5.61 8.83
CA GLN A 25 14.02 5.18 10.23
C GLN A 25 14.31 3.68 10.38
N SER A 26 14.92 3.06 9.38
CA SER A 26 15.19 1.62 9.40
C SER A 26 16.08 1.21 10.57
N ASP A 27 17.05 2.04 10.93
CA ASP A 27 17.95 1.75 12.06
C ASP A 27 17.19 1.76 13.39
N ILE A 28 16.28 2.71 13.57
CA ILE A 28 15.43 2.78 14.77
C ILE A 28 14.51 1.57 14.83
N ALA A 29 13.90 1.21 13.70
CA ALA A 29 13.01 0.05 13.61
C ALA A 29 13.73 -1.25 13.99
N LYS A 30 14.96 -1.44 13.50
CA LYS A 30 15.77 -2.62 13.84
C LYS A 30 16.07 -2.72 15.31
N LYS A 31 16.29 -1.59 15.98
CA LYS A 31 16.60 -1.56 17.41
C LYS A 31 15.38 -1.78 18.30
N GLN A 32 14.21 -1.30 17.89
CA GLN A 32 13.03 -1.23 18.75
C GLN A 32 11.95 -2.25 18.40
N MET A 33 11.96 -2.80 17.19
CA MET A 33 10.90 -3.70 16.71
C MET A 33 11.43 -5.13 16.54
N ASN A 34 10.65 -6.12 16.99
CA ASN A 34 10.93 -7.54 16.73
C ASN A 34 10.57 -7.96 15.30
N GLY A 35 9.69 -7.23 14.66
CA GLY A 35 9.31 -7.35 13.26
C GLY A 35 8.92 -5.97 12.79
N PHE A 36 8.57 -5.81 11.53
CA PHE A 36 8.33 -4.48 10.96
C PHE A 36 6.85 -4.16 10.71
N GLY A 37 5.96 -5.06 11.18
CA GLY A 37 4.53 -4.87 11.11
C GLY A 37 3.93 -5.14 9.75
N GLY A 38 2.63 -4.87 9.64
CA GLY A 38 1.85 -5.15 8.43
C GLY A 38 1.44 -3.92 7.63
N MET A 39 2.02 -2.76 7.92
CA MET A 39 1.66 -1.51 7.21
C MET A 39 2.66 -1.22 6.11
N ILE A 40 2.17 -1.12 4.89
CA ILE A 40 2.98 -0.83 3.70
C ILE A 40 2.29 0.27 2.93
N THR A 41 3.05 1.26 2.47
CA THR A 41 2.53 2.25 1.53
C THR A 41 3.33 2.21 0.23
N PHE A 42 2.67 2.56 -0.86
CA PHE A 42 3.36 2.74 -2.14
C PHE A 42 2.68 3.86 -2.92
N ILE A 43 3.40 4.40 -3.88
CA ILE A 43 2.86 5.41 -4.80
C ILE A 43 2.62 4.73 -6.13
N HIS A 44 1.34 4.71 -6.55
CA HIS A 44 0.95 4.12 -7.83
C HIS A 44 1.42 5.02 -8.96
N ASN A 45 1.89 4.43 -10.04
CA ASN A 45 2.45 5.16 -11.16
C ASN A 45 1.42 5.59 -12.21
N GLY A 46 0.19 5.11 -12.09
CA GLY A 46 -0.89 5.44 -13.02
C GLY A 46 -1.67 6.68 -12.62
N THR A 47 -2.82 6.85 -13.26
CA THR A 47 -3.77 7.92 -12.93
C THR A 47 -4.63 7.54 -11.73
N MET A 48 -5.41 8.51 -11.22
CA MET A 48 -6.39 8.21 -10.16
C MET A 48 -7.42 7.18 -10.62
N SER A 49 -7.81 7.21 -11.89
CA SER A 49 -8.70 6.21 -12.48
C SER A 49 -8.05 4.82 -12.47
N ASP A 50 -6.77 4.73 -12.76
CA ASP A 50 -6.02 3.46 -12.70
C ASP A 50 -5.96 2.90 -11.28
N ILE A 51 -5.79 3.76 -10.28
CA ILE A 51 -5.80 3.36 -8.87
C ILE A 51 -7.18 2.80 -8.49
N SER A 52 -8.23 3.47 -8.89
CA SER A 52 -9.60 3.00 -8.64
C SER A 52 -9.84 1.63 -9.27
N LYS A 53 -9.42 1.44 -10.51
CA LYS A 53 -9.53 0.15 -11.20
C LYS A 53 -8.71 -0.94 -10.52
N PHE A 54 -7.50 -0.62 -10.10
CA PHE A 54 -6.63 -1.54 -9.37
C PHE A 54 -7.31 -2.01 -8.09
N MET A 55 -7.83 -1.08 -7.29
CA MET A 55 -8.47 -1.42 -6.03
C MET A 55 -9.71 -2.29 -6.22
N LYS A 56 -10.49 -2.06 -7.28
CA LYS A 56 -11.68 -2.85 -7.59
C LYS A 56 -11.38 -4.26 -8.09
N LYS A 57 -10.18 -4.49 -8.62
CA LYS A 57 -9.76 -5.82 -9.08
C LYS A 57 -9.31 -6.73 -7.94
N LEU A 58 -9.02 -6.18 -6.77
CA LEU A 58 -8.58 -6.96 -5.62
C LEU A 58 -9.73 -7.84 -5.11
N LYS A 59 -9.40 -9.09 -4.81
CA LYS A 59 -10.37 -10.09 -4.34
C LYS A 59 -10.25 -10.36 -2.85
N ILE A 60 -9.03 -10.25 -2.30
CA ILE A 60 -8.75 -10.54 -0.88
C ILE A 60 -8.69 -9.25 -0.09
N PHE A 61 -7.93 -8.26 -0.58
CA PHE A 61 -7.86 -6.96 0.07
C PHE A 61 -9.22 -6.26 -0.01
N THR A 62 -9.71 -5.81 1.14
CA THR A 62 -10.97 -5.07 1.25
C THR A 62 -10.66 -3.57 1.31
N ILE A 63 -11.41 -2.78 0.57
CA ILE A 63 -11.29 -1.33 0.59
C ILE A 63 -11.88 -0.80 1.90
N ALA A 64 -11.06 -0.21 2.75
CA ALA A 64 -11.49 0.31 4.04
C ALA A 64 -10.50 1.32 4.59
N GLU A 65 -10.99 2.25 5.39
CA GLU A 65 -10.15 3.24 6.08
C GLU A 65 -9.49 2.67 7.33
N SER A 66 -9.96 1.55 7.84
CA SER A 66 -9.42 0.89 9.03
C SER A 66 -8.03 0.29 8.78
N LEU A 67 -7.39 -0.13 9.86
CA LEU A 67 -6.07 -0.76 9.80
C LEU A 67 -5.86 -1.69 10.99
N GLY A 68 -4.84 -2.56 10.87
CA GLY A 68 -4.39 -3.38 11.99
C GLY A 68 -5.27 -4.57 12.32
N GLY A 69 -6.26 -4.89 11.49
CA GLY A 69 -7.12 -6.04 11.70
C GLY A 69 -6.54 -7.35 11.18
N VAL A 70 -7.29 -8.44 11.40
CA VAL A 70 -6.91 -9.77 10.90
C VAL A 70 -7.10 -9.90 9.39
N GLU A 71 -7.97 -9.10 8.80
CA GLU A 71 -8.18 -9.05 7.35
C GLU A 71 -7.27 -8.01 6.69
N SER A 72 -6.85 -8.28 5.47
CA SER A 72 -6.04 -7.35 4.70
C SER A 72 -6.90 -6.25 4.12
N LEU A 73 -6.50 -5.01 4.34
CA LEU A 73 -7.23 -3.81 3.94
C LEU A 73 -6.37 -2.94 3.03
N ILE A 74 -7.04 -2.21 2.14
CA ILE A 74 -6.39 -1.27 1.24
C ILE A 74 -7.11 0.08 1.30
N GLU A 75 -6.34 1.14 1.27
CA GLU A 75 -6.86 2.51 1.30
C GLU A 75 -6.11 3.39 0.31
N SER A 76 -6.86 4.23 -0.39
CA SER A 76 -6.33 5.38 -1.13
C SER A 76 -6.91 6.64 -0.48
N PRO A 77 -6.15 7.39 0.31
CA PRO A 77 -6.68 8.56 1.02
C PRO A 77 -7.33 9.58 0.08
N ALA A 78 -6.77 9.78 -1.11
CA ALA A 78 -7.29 10.74 -2.07
C ALA A 78 -8.64 10.34 -2.68
N LEU A 79 -8.93 9.02 -2.77
CA LEU A 79 -10.18 8.53 -3.32
C LEU A 79 -11.27 8.38 -2.26
N MET A 80 -10.89 8.18 -1.00
CA MET A 80 -11.80 7.70 0.04
C MET A 80 -12.27 8.78 1.01
N THR A 81 -11.67 9.97 0.97
CA THR A 81 -12.03 11.02 1.93
C THR A 81 -12.07 12.40 1.27
N HIS A 82 -13.20 13.09 1.43
CA HIS A 82 -13.35 14.48 0.99
C HIS A 82 -12.47 15.43 1.81
N ALA A 83 -12.11 15.07 3.04
CA ALA A 83 -11.21 15.85 3.87
C ALA A 83 -9.84 16.07 3.23
N TYR A 84 -9.45 15.17 2.33
CA TYR A 84 -8.22 15.30 1.57
C TYR A 84 -8.13 16.61 0.78
N LEU A 85 -9.25 17.05 0.22
CA LEU A 85 -9.29 18.28 -0.59
C LEU A 85 -9.40 19.54 0.26
N GLU A 86 -9.93 19.45 1.48
CA GLU A 86 -10.24 20.59 2.33
C GLU A 86 -9.18 20.81 3.41
N ASP A 87 -8.54 19.76 3.89
CA ASP A 87 -7.56 19.82 4.98
C ASP A 87 -6.15 19.94 4.41
N LYS A 88 -5.47 21.05 4.74
CA LYS A 88 -4.11 21.32 4.28
C LYS A 88 -3.09 20.28 4.76
N SER A 89 -3.34 19.59 5.88
CA SER A 89 -2.45 18.55 6.37
C SER A 89 -2.36 17.37 5.41
N TYR A 90 -3.44 17.07 4.70
CA TYR A 90 -3.45 16.01 3.69
C TYR A 90 -2.72 16.40 2.39
N ASN A 91 -2.49 17.69 2.15
CA ASN A 91 -1.75 18.13 0.97
C ASN A 91 -0.30 17.65 0.96
N GLN A 92 0.23 17.23 2.12
CA GLN A 92 1.56 16.66 2.24
C GLN A 92 1.60 15.17 1.87
N VAL A 93 0.45 14.52 1.76
CA VAL A 93 0.33 13.11 1.37
C VAL A 93 0.17 13.06 -0.15
N PRO A 94 1.01 12.29 -0.87
CA PRO A 94 0.85 12.18 -2.33
C PRO A 94 -0.53 11.64 -2.70
N LYS A 95 -1.15 12.24 -3.73
CA LYS A 95 -2.49 11.83 -4.18
C LYS A 95 -2.55 10.38 -4.63
N LYS A 96 -1.45 9.86 -5.17
CA LYS A 96 -1.37 8.50 -5.70
C LYS A 96 -0.89 7.49 -4.67
N LEU A 97 -0.82 7.88 -3.40
CA LEU A 97 -0.43 6.99 -2.32
C LEU A 97 -1.52 5.96 -2.05
N VAL A 98 -1.10 4.71 -1.89
CA VAL A 98 -1.94 3.58 -1.51
C VAL A 98 -1.34 2.95 -0.26
N ARG A 99 -2.19 2.67 0.72
CA ARG A 99 -1.78 2.03 1.97
C ARG A 99 -2.37 0.64 2.06
N LEU A 100 -1.53 -0.32 2.41
CA LEU A 100 -1.94 -1.69 2.70
C LEU A 100 -1.80 -1.96 4.19
N SER A 101 -2.84 -2.52 4.79
CA SER A 101 -2.79 -3.11 6.13
C SER A 101 -2.88 -4.62 5.95
N VAL A 102 -1.76 -5.32 6.07
CA VAL A 102 -1.67 -6.75 5.80
C VAL A 102 -2.21 -7.52 6.99
N GLY A 103 -3.15 -8.44 6.74
CA GLY A 103 -3.74 -9.31 7.74
C GLY A 103 -3.03 -10.66 7.83
N ILE A 104 -3.78 -11.66 8.27
CA ILE A 104 -3.25 -12.99 8.53
C ILE A 104 -3.46 -14.00 7.41
N GLU A 105 -4.01 -13.58 6.29
CA GLU A 105 -4.20 -14.45 5.13
C GLU A 105 -2.85 -14.95 4.61
N ASP A 106 -2.89 -16.03 3.83
CA ASP A 106 -1.68 -16.60 3.25
C ASP A 106 -0.93 -15.57 2.40
N SER A 107 0.38 -15.46 2.62
CA SER A 107 1.18 -14.43 1.95
C SER A 107 1.23 -14.60 0.43
N GLU A 108 1.25 -15.84 -0.07
CA GLU A 108 1.23 -16.07 -1.52
C GLU A 108 -0.10 -15.65 -2.14
N ASP A 109 -1.20 -15.90 -1.44
CA ASP A 109 -2.53 -15.47 -1.89
C ASP A 109 -2.61 -13.95 -1.97
N LEU A 110 -2.06 -13.25 -0.98
CA LEU A 110 -2.03 -11.78 -0.98
C LEU A 110 -1.16 -11.23 -2.11
N ILE A 111 0.00 -11.81 -2.35
CA ILE A 111 0.89 -11.41 -3.43
C ILE A 111 0.21 -11.63 -4.78
N ASN A 112 -0.42 -12.79 -4.97
CA ASN A 112 -1.12 -13.10 -6.22
C ASN A 112 -2.31 -12.16 -6.44
N ASP A 113 -3.02 -11.78 -5.38
CA ASP A 113 -4.11 -10.82 -5.48
C ASP A 113 -3.61 -9.46 -5.95
N LEU A 114 -2.53 -8.96 -5.36
CA LEU A 114 -1.93 -7.70 -5.79
C LEU A 114 -1.43 -7.77 -7.24
N MET A 115 -0.78 -8.85 -7.61
CA MET A 115 -0.21 -9.00 -8.94
C MET A 115 -1.29 -9.04 -10.03
N GLN A 116 -2.38 -9.76 -9.81
CA GLN A 116 -3.47 -9.82 -10.79
C GLN A 116 -4.17 -8.46 -10.93
N ALA A 117 -4.25 -7.69 -9.86
CA ALA A 117 -4.88 -6.38 -9.88
C ALA A 117 -4.01 -5.31 -10.53
N LEU A 118 -2.70 -5.45 -10.48
CA LEU A 118 -1.74 -4.51 -11.08
C LEU A 118 -1.56 -4.69 -12.60
N LYS A 119 -2.12 -5.74 -13.16
CA LYS A 119 -2.01 -5.99 -14.61
C LYS A 119 -2.82 -4.97 -15.44
#